data_49e8f3276cf122b63488835518f02919
#
_entry.id   49e8f3276cf122b63488835518f02919
#
_cell.length_a   1.000
_cell.length_b   1.000
_cell.length_c   1.000
_cell.angle_alpha   90.00
_cell.angle_beta   90.00
_cell.angle_gamma   90.00
#
_symmetry.space_group_name_H-M   'P 1'
#
loop_
_entity.id
_entity.type
_entity.pdbx_description
1 polymer ?
#
loop_
_entity_poly.entity_id
_entity_poly.type
_entity_poly.pdbx_seq_one_letter_code
_entity_poly.pdbx_strand_id
1 'polypeptide(L)'
;ENDKFKYTQKVTPTVIAKKTPEPKPAKQVAKKTPKPKTPQFKKVPKRPDDIAVIIANSNYKKLGKGIPNVTPAYADAEGIKRYFMNAKGVREGNIIYLKDATKAQMTSVFGSKEDHKGKLFNWVKSNVSKVYVYYAGHGAPAGDKGTTYLVPSDTDNETVQLTAYPLKQLYSNLGKIPATSITVILEACFSGQSQGGTLFSQTSGISIVPRMPLVPSKITVISAGAANQVATWEEDESQSLFTKYFLTGMSGEGDRKPYGNGDGKVSLKELKKYLNETMTYYARRYYGRTQTAQMIVNGRELSVSN
;
A
#
# COMPACT_ATOMS: atom_id res chain seq x y z
N GLU A 1 -53.21 -46.55 28.96
CA GLU A 1 -52.82 -47.47 27.87
C GLU A 1 -51.76 -46.83 27.05
N ASN A 2 -50.58 -47.51 27.07
CA ASN A 2 -49.32 -47.04 26.43
C ASN A 2 -49.26 -47.54 25.03
N ASP A 3 -48.89 -46.67 24.07
CA ASP A 3 -48.30 -47.10 22.81
C ASP A 3 -46.97 -46.41 22.57
N LYS A 4 -45.90 -47.23 22.63
CA LYS A 4 -44.51 -46.88 22.37
C LYS A 4 -44.26 -46.97 20.86
N PHE A 5 -44.06 -45.89 20.18
CA PHE A 5 -43.50 -45.93 18.84
C PHE A 5 -41.96 -45.99 18.90
N LYS A 6 -41.42 -47.18 18.58
CA LYS A 6 -39.98 -47.38 18.31
C LYS A 6 -39.68 -47.01 16.86
N TYR A 7 -38.99 -45.91 16.61
CA TYR A 7 -38.36 -45.68 15.33
C TYR A 7 -36.93 -46.27 15.35
N THR A 8 -36.71 -47.32 14.59
CA THR A 8 -35.40 -47.85 14.27
C THR A 8 -34.93 -47.23 12.94
N GLN A 9 -34.05 -46.22 13.02
CA GLN A 9 -33.31 -45.73 11.84
C GLN A 9 -32.23 -46.74 11.49
N LYS A 10 -32.32 -47.35 10.29
CA LYS A 10 -31.23 -48.10 9.66
C LYS A 10 -30.16 -47.07 9.22
N VAL A 11 -29.03 -47.07 9.92
CA VAL A 11 -27.83 -46.32 9.49
C VAL A 11 -27.14 -47.17 8.41
N THR A 12 -27.16 -46.63 7.19
CA THR A 12 -26.34 -47.17 6.07
C THR A 12 -24.91 -46.68 6.25
N PRO A 13 -23.88 -47.54 6.26
CA PRO A 13 -22.51 -47.05 6.40
C PRO A 13 -22.09 -46.30 5.14
N THR A 14 -21.77 -45.02 5.32
CA THR A 14 -21.16 -44.17 4.30
C THR A 14 -19.72 -44.66 4.05
N VAL A 15 -19.45 -45.18 2.89
CA VAL A 15 -18.09 -45.55 2.45
C VAL A 15 -17.27 -44.25 2.33
N ILE A 16 -16.32 -44.07 3.25
CA ILE A 16 -15.35 -42.97 3.17
C ILE A 16 -14.38 -43.29 2.04
N ALA A 17 -14.53 -42.61 0.92
CA ALA A 17 -13.58 -42.68 -0.20
C ALA A 17 -12.21 -42.22 0.32
N LYS A 18 -11.17 -43.07 0.21
CA LYS A 18 -9.77 -42.72 0.50
C LYS A 18 -9.38 -41.55 -0.42
N LYS A 19 -9.08 -40.40 0.16
CA LYS A 19 -8.46 -39.28 -0.54
C LYS A 19 -7.14 -39.78 -1.17
N THR A 20 -7.09 -39.77 -2.49
CA THR A 20 -5.85 -39.94 -3.25
C THR A 20 -4.93 -38.77 -2.87
N PRO A 21 -3.64 -38.99 -2.56
CA PRO A 21 -2.72 -37.88 -2.25
C PRO A 21 -2.59 -36.98 -3.49
N GLU A 22 -2.84 -35.69 -3.32
CA GLU A 22 -2.51 -34.70 -4.34
C GLU A 22 -1.02 -34.79 -4.69
N PRO A 23 -0.64 -34.77 -6.00
CA PRO A 23 0.75 -34.77 -6.38
C PRO A 23 1.41 -33.49 -5.85
N LYS A 24 2.46 -33.64 -5.03
CA LYS A 24 3.30 -32.53 -4.59
C LYS A 24 3.77 -31.77 -5.83
N PRO A 25 3.63 -30.41 -5.87
CA PRO A 25 4.13 -29.64 -6.99
C PRO A 25 5.63 -29.90 -7.13
N ALA A 26 6.04 -30.32 -8.33
CA ALA A 26 7.44 -30.52 -8.68
C ALA A 26 8.19 -29.21 -8.40
N LYS A 27 9.27 -29.28 -7.61
CA LYS A 27 10.21 -28.18 -7.44
C LYS A 27 10.82 -27.83 -8.80
N GLN A 28 10.22 -26.88 -9.51
CA GLN A 28 10.88 -26.29 -10.66
C GLN A 28 12.13 -25.57 -10.12
N VAL A 29 13.30 -26.05 -10.55
CA VAL A 29 14.57 -25.38 -10.33
C VAL A 29 14.47 -23.99 -10.99
N ALA A 30 14.22 -22.97 -10.18
CA ALA A 30 14.14 -21.61 -10.63
C ALA A 30 15.52 -21.25 -11.24
N LYS A 31 15.56 -21.03 -12.57
CA LYS A 31 16.69 -20.34 -13.19
C LYS A 31 16.84 -19.02 -12.44
N LYS A 32 18.02 -18.80 -11.80
CA LYS A 32 18.34 -17.53 -11.12
C LYS A 32 18.12 -16.40 -12.13
N THR A 33 16.98 -15.73 -12.05
CA THR A 33 16.77 -14.47 -12.77
C THR A 33 17.80 -13.46 -12.26
N PRO A 34 18.46 -12.70 -13.15
CA PRO A 34 19.42 -11.68 -12.74
C PRO A 34 18.73 -10.74 -11.74
N LYS A 35 19.38 -10.43 -10.60
CA LYS A 35 18.87 -9.45 -9.64
C LYS A 35 18.51 -8.18 -10.41
N PRO A 36 17.28 -7.66 -10.28
CA PRO A 36 16.90 -6.45 -10.99
C PRO A 36 17.84 -5.32 -10.59
N LYS A 37 18.41 -4.66 -11.60
CA LYS A 37 19.26 -3.49 -11.39
C LYS A 37 18.45 -2.42 -10.67
N THR A 38 19.00 -1.79 -9.64
CA THR A 38 18.37 -0.65 -8.96
C THR A 38 17.96 0.39 -10.01
N PRO A 39 16.68 0.81 -10.06
CA PRO A 39 16.23 1.77 -11.05
C PRO A 39 17.05 3.06 -11.00
N GLN A 40 17.56 3.50 -12.16
CA GLN A 40 18.28 4.75 -12.30
C GLN A 40 17.33 5.83 -12.82
N PHE A 41 17.36 6.99 -12.19
CA PHE A 41 16.51 8.11 -12.59
C PHE A 41 17.34 9.21 -13.27
N LYS A 42 16.83 9.72 -14.38
CA LYS A 42 17.41 10.94 -14.98
C LYS A 42 17.27 12.08 -13.98
N LYS A 43 18.40 12.70 -13.65
CA LYS A 43 18.41 13.85 -12.73
C LYS A 43 17.76 15.07 -13.39
N VAL A 44 16.81 15.65 -12.68
CA VAL A 44 16.19 16.94 -13.06
C VAL A 44 16.74 18.08 -12.19
N PRO A 45 16.62 19.34 -12.63
CA PRO A 45 17.00 20.50 -11.81
C PRO A 45 16.32 20.47 -10.43
N LYS A 46 17.04 20.91 -9.42
CA LYS A 46 16.50 20.98 -8.05
C LYS A 46 15.36 21.99 -7.96
N ARG A 47 14.31 21.58 -7.26
CA ARG A 47 13.11 22.38 -6.95
C ARG A 47 13.15 22.77 -5.49
N PRO A 48 13.54 24.05 -5.19
CA PRO A 48 13.84 24.46 -3.83
C PRO A 48 12.63 24.49 -2.89
N ASP A 49 11.44 24.63 -3.45
CA ASP A 49 10.20 24.79 -2.69
C ASP A 49 9.33 23.52 -2.67
N ASP A 50 9.72 22.47 -3.43
CA ASP A 50 9.00 21.20 -3.41
C ASP A 50 9.36 20.38 -2.16
N ILE A 51 8.37 19.70 -1.58
CA ILE A 51 8.50 18.99 -0.31
C ILE A 51 8.08 17.53 -0.47
N ALA A 52 8.79 16.65 0.23
CA ALA A 52 8.38 15.26 0.35
C ALA A 52 8.23 14.84 1.81
N VAL A 53 7.28 13.94 2.06
CA VAL A 53 7.14 13.19 3.30
C VAL A 53 7.28 11.72 2.95
N ILE A 54 8.20 11.02 3.62
CA ILE A 54 8.43 9.59 3.46
C ILE A 54 8.27 8.94 4.83
N ILE A 55 7.33 8.01 4.93
CA ILE A 55 7.10 7.21 6.13
C ILE A 55 7.31 5.75 5.79
N ALA A 56 8.18 5.08 6.54
CA ALA A 56 8.49 3.66 6.42
C ALA A 56 8.31 2.97 7.78
N ASN A 57 7.17 2.31 7.95
CA ASN A 57 6.88 1.54 9.16
C ASN A 57 7.15 0.06 8.88
N SER A 58 8.27 -0.42 9.38
CA SER A 58 8.74 -1.79 9.21
C SER A 58 8.65 -2.61 10.51
N ASN A 59 9.15 -2.05 11.61
CA ASN A 59 9.40 -2.78 12.84
C ASN A 59 8.26 -2.61 13.87
N TYR A 60 7.09 -3.11 13.55
CA TYR A 60 5.91 -3.05 14.41
C TYR A 60 6.05 -3.85 15.70
N LYS A 61 6.76 -4.98 15.67
CA LYS A 61 6.95 -5.85 16.86
C LYS A 61 7.67 -5.14 18.01
N LYS A 62 8.39 -4.06 17.72
CA LYS A 62 9.15 -3.31 18.72
C LYS A 62 8.26 -2.38 19.55
N LEU A 63 7.30 -1.72 18.93
CA LEU A 63 6.49 -0.67 19.55
C LEU A 63 5.00 -1.01 19.58
N GLY A 64 4.50 -1.69 18.56
CA GLY A 64 3.10 -2.09 18.45
C GLY A 64 2.80 -3.39 19.17
N LYS A 65 1.52 -3.67 19.38
CA LYS A 65 1.05 -4.90 19.97
C LYS A 65 0.34 -5.78 18.96
N GLY A 66 0.80 -7.03 18.81
CA GLY A 66 0.15 -8.02 17.95
C GLY A 66 0.21 -7.74 16.46
N ILE A 67 1.03 -6.78 16.01
CA ILE A 67 1.13 -6.38 14.60
C ILE A 67 2.40 -6.99 13.97
N PRO A 68 2.30 -7.70 12.83
CA PRO A 68 3.46 -8.24 12.14
C PRO A 68 4.33 -7.15 11.52
N ASN A 69 5.63 -7.42 11.33
CA ASN A 69 6.54 -6.52 10.65
C ASN A 69 6.25 -6.42 9.14
N VAL A 70 6.63 -5.29 8.52
CA VAL A 70 6.63 -5.08 7.06
C VAL A 70 8.09 -5.01 6.61
N THR A 71 8.67 -6.16 6.33
CA THR A 71 10.12 -6.31 6.04
C THR A 71 10.64 -5.33 4.98
N PRO A 72 10.01 -5.14 3.81
CA PRO A 72 10.57 -4.33 2.72
C PRO A 72 10.43 -2.81 2.92
N ALA A 73 9.66 -2.32 3.90
CA ALA A 73 9.29 -0.90 3.98
C ALA A 73 10.48 0.07 3.97
N TYR A 74 11.59 -0.28 4.62
CA TYR A 74 12.78 0.60 4.62
C TYR A 74 13.47 0.65 3.26
N ALA A 75 13.62 -0.50 2.59
CA ALA A 75 14.24 -0.57 1.27
C ALA A 75 13.41 0.17 0.23
N ASP A 76 12.09 0.06 0.31
CA ASP A 76 11.14 0.77 -0.52
C ASP A 76 11.28 2.28 -0.36
N ALA A 77 11.31 2.76 0.89
CA ALA A 77 11.45 4.17 1.20
C ALA A 77 12.77 4.77 0.70
N GLU A 78 13.88 4.03 0.79
CA GLU A 78 15.15 4.46 0.22
C GLU A 78 15.09 4.56 -1.32
N GLY A 79 14.39 3.65 -1.98
CA GLY A 79 14.11 3.73 -3.43
C GLY A 79 13.30 4.97 -3.78
N ILE A 80 12.25 5.24 -3.05
CA ILE A 80 11.39 6.42 -3.22
C ILE A 80 12.14 7.73 -2.90
N LYS A 81 13.00 7.75 -1.88
CA LYS A 81 13.86 8.91 -1.59
C LYS A 81 14.71 9.26 -2.81
N ARG A 82 15.38 8.28 -3.41
CA ARG A 82 16.15 8.48 -4.64
C ARG A 82 15.28 8.99 -5.81
N TYR A 83 14.08 8.46 -5.97
CA TYR A 83 13.14 8.90 -6.98
C TYR A 83 12.73 10.37 -6.77
N PHE A 84 12.33 10.75 -5.56
CA PHE A 84 11.96 12.15 -5.28
C PHE A 84 13.14 13.12 -5.46
N MET A 85 14.34 12.72 -5.04
CA MET A 85 15.53 13.57 -5.19
C MET A 85 15.99 13.73 -6.64
N ASN A 86 15.94 12.66 -7.43
CA ASN A 86 16.50 12.65 -8.78
C ASN A 86 15.44 12.99 -9.84
N ALA A 87 14.30 12.29 -9.84
CA ALA A 87 13.28 12.45 -10.88
C ALA A 87 12.29 13.59 -10.60
N LYS A 88 12.11 13.98 -9.32
CA LYS A 88 11.24 15.12 -8.95
C LYS A 88 12.03 16.38 -8.56
N GLY A 89 13.33 16.26 -8.33
CA GLY A 89 14.19 17.39 -7.99
C GLY A 89 14.04 17.87 -6.54
N VAL A 90 13.35 17.16 -5.67
CA VAL A 90 13.19 17.53 -4.25
C VAL A 90 14.56 17.59 -3.59
N ARG A 91 14.85 18.66 -2.86
CA ARG A 91 16.08 18.77 -2.07
C ARG A 91 16.04 17.83 -0.88
N GLU A 92 17.17 17.27 -0.49
CA GLU A 92 17.23 16.37 0.67
C GLU A 92 16.73 17.04 1.96
N GLY A 93 17.10 18.30 2.19
CA GLY A 93 16.63 19.09 3.33
C GLY A 93 15.12 19.40 3.35
N ASN A 94 14.42 19.16 2.22
CA ASN A 94 12.96 19.29 2.09
C ASN A 94 12.24 17.95 2.21
N ILE A 95 12.91 16.90 2.68
CA ILE A 95 12.33 15.59 2.89
C ILE A 95 12.11 15.35 4.39
N ILE A 96 10.86 15.24 4.80
CA ILE A 96 10.50 14.74 6.13
C ILE A 96 10.53 13.21 6.03
N TYR A 97 11.56 12.57 6.61
CA TYR A 97 11.72 11.14 6.56
C TYR A 97 11.57 10.52 7.95
N LEU A 98 10.58 9.64 8.11
CA LEU A 98 10.28 8.96 9.36
C LEU A 98 10.39 7.43 9.16
N LYS A 99 11.17 6.77 9.99
CA LYS A 99 11.19 5.31 10.15
C LYS A 99 10.44 4.94 11.41
N ASP A 100 9.55 3.96 11.30
CA ASP A 100 8.68 3.50 12.39
C ASP A 100 7.94 4.65 13.08
N ALA A 101 7.27 5.46 12.25
CA ALA A 101 6.53 6.62 12.71
C ALA A 101 5.42 6.23 13.68
N THR A 102 5.40 6.87 14.84
CA THR A 102 4.31 6.78 15.81
C THR A 102 3.11 7.63 15.38
N LYS A 103 1.94 7.38 15.98
CA LYS A 103 0.74 8.22 15.74
C LYS A 103 1.02 9.69 16.06
N ALA A 104 1.72 9.98 17.14
CA ALA A 104 2.09 11.34 17.52
C ALA A 104 2.96 12.02 16.45
N GLN A 105 3.93 11.31 15.88
CA GLN A 105 4.77 11.83 14.82
C GLN A 105 3.98 12.04 13.51
N MET A 106 3.08 11.13 13.14
CA MET A 106 2.19 11.32 11.98
C MET A 106 1.28 12.54 12.17
N THR A 107 0.72 12.72 13.37
CA THR A 107 -0.09 13.90 13.72
C THR A 107 0.74 15.19 13.68
N SER A 108 1.96 15.18 14.17
CA SER A 108 2.87 16.34 14.10
C SER A 108 3.17 16.75 12.64
N VAL A 109 3.25 15.79 11.73
CA VAL A 109 3.52 16.07 10.31
C VAL A 109 2.26 16.51 9.56
N PHE A 110 1.16 15.78 9.70
CA PHE A 110 -0.04 15.98 8.88
C PHE A 110 -1.18 16.72 9.56
N GLY A 111 -1.05 17.01 10.85
CA GLY A 111 -2.09 17.64 11.65
C GLY A 111 -3.08 16.64 12.27
N SER A 112 -3.94 17.15 13.12
CA SER A 112 -5.03 16.43 13.79
C SER A 112 -6.38 16.66 13.07
N LYS A 113 -7.45 16.16 13.68
CA LYS A 113 -8.82 16.44 13.22
C LYS A 113 -9.18 17.90 13.46
N GLU A 114 -8.71 18.45 14.57
CA GLU A 114 -8.97 19.81 15.06
C GLU A 114 -8.09 20.85 14.35
N ASP A 115 -6.81 20.50 14.10
CA ASP A 115 -5.86 21.39 13.43
C ASP A 115 -5.07 20.67 12.33
N HIS A 116 -5.25 21.11 11.10
CA HIS A 116 -4.56 20.58 9.92
C HIS A 116 -3.14 21.16 9.74
N LYS A 117 -2.73 22.15 10.53
CA LYS A 117 -1.47 22.89 10.38
C LYS A 117 -0.30 22.15 11.03
N GLY A 118 -0.04 20.92 10.58
CA GLY A 118 1.16 20.19 10.96
C GLY A 118 2.42 20.72 10.28
N LYS A 119 3.56 20.07 10.56
CA LYS A 119 4.87 20.43 10.02
C LYS A 119 4.89 20.59 8.50
N LEU A 120 4.20 19.68 7.78
CA LEU A 120 4.10 19.74 6.33
C LEU A 120 3.41 21.02 5.86
N PHE A 121 2.29 21.41 6.49
CA PHE A 121 1.60 22.65 6.16
C PHE A 121 2.52 23.87 6.31
N ASN A 122 3.28 23.94 7.39
CA ASN A 122 4.17 25.06 7.69
C ASN A 122 5.38 25.15 6.75
N TRP A 123 5.76 24.05 6.10
CA TRP A 123 6.88 24.02 5.16
C TRP A 123 6.46 24.41 3.73
N VAL A 124 5.17 24.32 3.40
CA VAL A 124 4.66 24.59 2.06
C VAL A 124 4.68 26.10 1.77
N LYS A 125 5.30 26.46 0.67
CA LYS A 125 5.18 27.81 0.09
C LYS A 125 3.91 27.85 -0.75
N SER A 126 2.96 28.71 -0.32
CA SER A 126 1.63 28.80 -0.91
C SER A 126 1.68 29.03 -2.42
N ASN A 127 0.91 28.23 -3.17
CA ASN A 127 0.79 28.27 -4.63
C ASN A 127 2.11 28.11 -5.42
N VAL A 128 3.17 27.60 -4.77
CA VAL A 128 4.47 27.31 -5.38
C VAL A 128 4.85 25.85 -5.21
N SER A 129 4.84 25.35 -3.98
CA SER A 129 5.30 24.00 -3.65
C SER A 129 4.44 22.92 -4.30
N LYS A 130 5.11 21.86 -4.78
CA LYS A 130 4.51 20.54 -4.97
C LYS A 130 4.82 19.67 -3.76
N VAL A 131 3.86 18.84 -3.39
CA VAL A 131 3.98 17.95 -2.24
C VAL A 131 3.92 16.49 -2.71
N TYR A 132 4.85 15.70 -2.22
CA TYR A 132 4.92 14.26 -2.45
C TYR A 132 4.85 13.54 -1.10
N VAL A 133 3.91 12.61 -0.96
CA VAL A 133 3.78 11.79 0.25
C VAL A 133 3.94 10.34 -0.16
N TYR A 134 4.82 9.63 0.54
CA TYR A 134 4.95 8.19 0.45
C TYR A 134 4.76 7.56 1.82
N TYR A 135 3.99 6.51 1.86
CA TYR A 135 3.80 5.69 3.04
C TYR A 135 3.99 4.22 2.68
N ALA A 136 4.88 3.53 3.39
CA ALA A 136 5.02 2.08 3.39
C ALA A 136 4.77 1.54 4.79
N GLY A 137 3.85 0.59 4.92
CA GLY A 137 3.45 0.02 6.19
C GLY A 137 2.06 -0.60 6.11
N HIS A 138 1.52 -0.97 7.26
CA HIS A 138 0.16 -1.50 7.31
C HIS A 138 -0.90 -0.43 7.10
N GLY A 139 -1.97 -0.83 6.44
CA GLY A 139 -3.28 -0.19 6.48
C GLY A 139 -4.30 -1.15 7.09
N ALA A 140 -5.35 -0.63 7.69
CA ALA A 140 -6.37 -1.45 8.32
C ALA A 140 -7.76 -0.82 8.20
N PRO A 141 -8.83 -1.62 8.04
CA PRO A 141 -10.18 -1.19 8.30
C PRO A 141 -10.47 -1.37 9.79
N ALA A 142 -11.21 -0.46 10.40
CA ALA A 142 -11.65 -0.62 11.78
C ALA A 142 -13.02 0.02 12.04
N GLY A 143 -13.68 -0.43 13.11
CA GLY A 143 -15.03 -0.01 13.49
C GLY A 143 -16.12 -0.54 12.56
N ASP A 144 -17.37 -0.41 12.99
CA ASP A 144 -18.56 -0.98 12.31
C ASP A 144 -18.75 -0.48 10.89
N LYS A 145 -18.21 0.71 10.60
CA LYS A 145 -18.31 1.35 9.28
C LYS A 145 -17.16 1.00 8.33
N GLY A 146 -16.20 0.19 8.76
CA GLY A 146 -15.03 -0.16 7.95
C GLY A 146 -14.14 1.04 7.60
N THR A 147 -14.02 2.02 8.50
CA THR A 147 -13.14 3.18 8.29
C THR A 147 -11.71 2.73 8.11
N THR A 148 -11.02 3.28 7.13
CA THR A 148 -9.65 2.91 6.81
C THR A 148 -8.62 3.82 7.51
N TYR A 149 -7.54 3.19 7.99
CA TYR A 149 -6.47 3.83 8.75
C TYR A 149 -5.10 3.47 8.18
N LEU A 150 -4.18 4.41 8.22
CA LEU A 150 -2.75 4.11 8.21
C LEU A 150 -2.35 3.68 9.61
N VAL A 151 -1.54 2.63 9.72
CA VAL A 151 -1.18 2.02 11.00
C VAL A 151 0.22 2.50 11.41
N PRO A 152 0.34 3.42 12.40
CA PRO A 152 1.61 3.80 13.00
C PRO A 152 2.30 2.63 13.69
N SER A 153 3.60 2.74 13.93
CA SER A 153 4.40 1.67 14.53
C SER A 153 4.03 1.33 15.98
N ASP A 154 3.41 2.28 16.70
CA ASP A 154 2.95 2.15 18.08
C ASP A 154 1.47 1.76 18.22
N THR A 155 0.83 1.38 17.12
CA THR A 155 -0.59 0.98 17.13
C THR A 155 -0.80 -0.30 17.94
N ASP A 156 -1.87 -0.30 18.72
CA ASP A 156 -2.41 -1.48 19.38
C ASP A 156 -3.49 -2.10 18.48
N ASN A 157 -3.34 -3.38 18.14
CA ASN A 157 -4.26 -4.08 17.22
C ASN A 157 -5.68 -4.27 17.77
N GLU A 158 -5.88 -4.19 19.08
CA GLU A 158 -7.21 -4.25 19.72
C GLU A 158 -7.94 -2.91 19.64
N THR A 159 -7.19 -1.80 19.52
CA THR A 159 -7.74 -0.43 19.57
C THR A 159 -7.33 0.42 18.39
N VAL A 160 -7.29 -0.16 17.18
CA VAL A 160 -6.85 0.51 15.94
C VAL A 160 -7.57 1.84 15.70
N GLN A 161 -8.88 1.91 15.95
CA GLN A 161 -9.65 3.16 15.77
C GLN A 161 -9.16 4.30 16.67
N LEU A 162 -8.55 3.99 17.83
CA LEU A 162 -8.01 4.97 18.77
C LEU A 162 -6.53 5.26 18.52
N THR A 163 -5.77 4.26 18.09
CA THR A 163 -4.31 4.30 18.03
C THR A 163 -3.75 4.50 16.62
N ALA A 164 -4.53 4.25 15.56
CA ALA A 164 -4.11 4.48 14.18
C ALA A 164 -4.47 5.88 13.65
N TYR A 165 -3.95 6.23 12.47
CA TYR A 165 -4.15 7.52 11.83
C TYR A 165 -5.21 7.40 10.70
N PRO A 166 -6.39 8.07 10.80
CA PRO A 166 -7.45 7.91 9.82
C PRO A 166 -7.03 8.41 8.43
N LEU A 167 -7.23 7.58 7.39
CA LEU A 167 -6.92 7.97 6.00
C LEU A 167 -7.78 9.16 5.53
N LYS A 168 -9.04 9.23 6.01
CA LYS A 168 -9.92 10.38 5.76
C LYS A 168 -9.34 11.68 6.30
N GLN A 169 -8.73 11.64 7.49
CA GLN A 169 -8.07 12.80 8.08
C GLN A 169 -6.85 13.23 7.27
N LEU A 170 -6.02 12.26 6.83
CA LEU A 170 -4.89 12.54 5.94
C LEU A 170 -5.34 13.33 4.71
N TYR A 171 -6.32 12.79 3.97
CA TYR A 171 -6.79 13.43 2.74
C TYR A 171 -7.45 14.78 2.99
N SER A 172 -8.25 14.90 4.06
CA SER A 172 -8.86 16.18 4.44
C SER A 172 -7.81 17.25 4.75
N ASN A 173 -6.79 16.90 5.53
CA ASN A 173 -5.74 17.84 5.92
C ASN A 173 -4.83 18.21 4.73
N LEU A 174 -4.41 17.23 3.93
CA LEU A 174 -3.69 17.48 2.69
C LEU A 174 -4.51 18.37 1.73
N GLY A 175 -5.83 18.15 1.66
CA GLY A 175 -6.74 18.97 0.87
C GLY A 175 -6.73 20.47 1.25
N LYS A 176 -6.37 20.83 2.47
CA LYS A 176 -6.28 22.20 2.94
C LYS A 176 -4.91 22.86 2.74
N ILE A 177 -3.89 22.08 2.39
CA ILE A 177 -2.53 22.62 2.15
C ILE A 177 -2.54 23.47 0.86
N PRO A 178 -1.99 24.68 0.84
CA PRO A 178 -2.00 25.56 -0.31
C PRO A 178 -0.88 25.21 -1.32
N ALA A 179 -0.67 23.91 -1.59
CA ALA A 179 0.28 23.43 -2.60
C ALA A 179 -0.33 23.45 -4.01
N THR A 180 0.49 23.57 -5.05
CA THR A 180 0.07 23.53 -6.46
C THR A 180 -0.41 22.14 -6.88
N SER A 181 0.19 21.10 -6.33
CA SER A 181 -0.23 19.70 -6.53
C SER A 181 0.23 18.83 -5.37
N ILE A 182 -0.52 17.78 -5.09
CA ILE A 182 -0.20 16.81 -4.05
C ILE A 182 -0.29 15.41 -4.64
N THR A 183 0.77 14.63 -4.51
CA THR A 183 0.80 13.23 -4.91
C THR A 183 1.01 12.35 -3.68
N VAL A 184 0.11 11.41 -3.45
CA VAL A 184 0.17 10.43 -2.35
C VAL A 184 0.39 9.05 -2.94
N ILE A 185 1.44 8.36 -2.51
CA ILE A 185 1.79 7.01 -2.92
C ILE A 185 1.70 6.12 -1.69
N LEU A 186 0.84 5.10 -1.76
CA LEU A 186 0.54 4.22 -0.62
C LEU A 186 0.97 2.78 -0.93
N GLU A 187 2.05 2.32 -0.30
CA GLU A 187 2.41 0.91 -0.20
C GLU A 187 1.77 0.34 1.07
N ALA A 188 0.47 0.12 1.00
CA ALA A 188 -0.33 -0.37 2.11
C ALA A 188 -1.55 -1.14 1.62
N CYS A 189 -1.91 -2.18 2.36
CA CYS A 189 -3.18 -2.90 2.21
C CYS A 189 -4.19 -2.35 3.21
N PHE A 190 -5.45 -2.26 2.80
CA PHE A 190 -6.52 -1.87 3.72
C PHE A 190 -7.46 -3.03 4.07
N SER A 191 -7.13 -4.26 3.66
CA SER A 191 -7.91 -5.47 3.96
C SER A 191 -7.74 -5.98 5.39
N GLY A 192 -6.81 -5.41 6.17
CA GLY A 192 -6.43 -5.93 7.50
C GLY A 192 -5.53 -7.17 7.42
N GLN A 193 -5.07 -7.53 6.23
CA GLN A 193 -4.12 -8.62 5.97
C GLN A 193 -2.87 -8.08 5.29
N SER A 194 -1.74 -8.71 5.54
CA SER A 194 -0.47 -8.40 4.87
C SER A 194 0.27 -9.69 4.53
N GLN A 195 1.33 -9.59 3.74
CA GLN A 195 2.23 -10.70 3.48
C GLN A 195 2.86 -11.23 4.78
N GLY A 196 3.14 -10.35 5.75
CA GLY A 196 3.70 -10.71 7.06
C GLY A 196 2.70 -11.33 8.04
N GLY A 197 1.40 -11.36 7.71
CA GLY A 197 0.35 -11.91 8.56
C GLY A 197 -0.89 -11.03 8.68
N THR A 198 -1.82 -11.47 9.53
CA THR A 198 -3.08 -10.76 9.82
C THR A 198 -2.88 -9.75 10.94
N LEU A 199 -3.41 -8.54 10.79
CA LEU A 199 -3.32 -7.49 11.81
C LEU A 199 -4.26 -7.72 12.99
N PHE A 200 -5.36 -8.41 12.75
CA PHE A 200 -6.37 -8.66 13.77
C PHE A 200 -6.37 -10.14 14.13
N SER A 201 -6.37 -10.46 15.42
CA SER A 201 -6.76 -11.78 15.89
C SER A 201 -8.24 -11.95 15.52
N GLN A 202 -8.53 -12.88 14.61
CA GLN A 202 -9.91 -13.21 14.22
C GLN A 202 -10.59 -13.98 15.36
N THR A 203 -11.02 -13.26 16.38
CA THR A 203 -11.81 -13.86 17.48
C THR A 203 -13.29 -14.07 17.13
N SER A 204 -13.77 -13.49 16.01
CA SER A 204 -15.20 -13.48 15.70
C SER A 204 -15.60 -13.87 14.27
N GLY A 205 -14.68 -14.25 13.40
CA GLY A 205 -15.03 -14.62 12.01
C GLY A 205 -15.64 -13.49 11.16
N ILE A 206 -15.73 -12.26 11.68
CA ILE A 206 -16.31 -11.11 10.98
C ILE A 206 -15.22 -10.43 10.17
N SER A 207 -15.37 -10.40 8.85
CA SER A 207 -14.51 -9.62 7.95
C SER A 207 -15.04 -8.20 7.86
N ILE A 208 -14.22 -7.23 8.24
CA ILE A 208 -14.56 -5.80 8.09
C ILE A 208 -14.26 -5.39 6.64
N VAL A 209 -15.29 -4.95 5.91
CA VAL A 209 -15.14 -4.44 4.56
C VAL A 209 -14.58 -3.02 4.60
N PRO A 210 -13.38 -2.77 4.05
CA PRO A 210 -12.76 -1.44 4.08
C PRO A 210 -13.54 -0.44 3.23
N ARG A 211 -13.79 0.74 3.77
CA ARG A 211 -14.39 1.88 3.06
C ARG A 211 -13.34 2.96 2.85
N MET A 212 -12.96 3.14 1.58
CA MET A 212 -11.99 4.17 1.21
C MET A 212 -12.64 5.56 1.27
N PRO A 213 -11.97 6.57 1.84
CA PRO A 213 -12.48 7.93 1.86
C PRO A 213 -12.41 8.58 0.48
N LEU A 214 -13.26 9.59 0.26
CA LEU A 214 -13.16 10.42 -0.92
C LEU A 214 -11.83 11.18 -0.96
N VAL A 215 -11.26 11.27 -2.15
CA VAL A 215 -10.00 11.98 -2.40
C VAL A 215 -10.33 13.38 -2.96
N PRO A 216 -9.86 14.47 -2.33
CA PRO A 216 -9.98 15.82 -2.87
C PRO A 216 -9.39 15.94 -4.28
N SER A 217 -10.02 16.72 -5.17
CA SER A 217 -9.63 16.80 -6.59
C SER A 217 -8.19 17.23 -6.85
N LYS A 218 -7.59 18.03 -5.96
CA LYS A 218 -6.18 18.44 -6.09
C LYS A 218 -5.16 17.40 -5.67
N ILE A 219 -5.60 16.25 -5.13
CA ILE A 219 -4.74 15.15 -4.70
C ILE A 219 -4.77 14.03 -5.74
N THR A 220 -3.61 13.61 -6.18
CA THR A 220 -3.43 12.36 -6.91
C THR A 220 -3.03 11.27 -5.94
N VAL A 221 -3.74 10.15 -5.92
CA VAL A 221 -3.41 8.98 -5.10
C VAL A 221 -3.03 7.82 -5.99
N ILE A 222 -1.93 7.15 -5.66
CA ILE A 222 -1.46 5.92 -6.30
C ILE A 222 -1.28 4.90 -5.18
N SER A 223 -2.00 3.79 -5.21
CA SER A 223 -1.93 2.76 -4.17
C SER A 223 -1.60 1.38 -4.72
N ALA A 224 -0.97 0.57 -3.88
CA ALA A 224 -0.46 -0.76 -4.21
C ALA A 224 -1.55 -1.75 -4.64
N GLY A 225 -2.78 -1.55 -4.21
CA GLY A 225 -3.90 -2.45 -4.54
C GLY A 225 -5.26 -1.84 -4.24
N ALA A 226 -6.33 -2.53 -4.64
CA ALA A 226 -7.68 -2.21 -4.20
C ALA A 226 -7.83 -2.47 -2.69
N ALA A 227 -8.85 -1.87 -2.08
CA ALA A 227 -9.02 -1.87 -0.63
C ALA A 227 -9.12 -3.28 0.00
N ASN A 228 -9.62 -4.24 -0.74
CA ASN A 228 -9.78 -5.65 -0.34
C ASN A 228 -8.64 -6.57 -0.80
N GLN A 229 -7.60 -6.03 -1.46
CA GLN A 229 -6.45 -6.80 -1.92
C GLN A 229 -5.31 -6.75 -0.92
N VAL A 230 -4.43 -7.75 -0.98
CA VAL A 230 -3.21 -7.84 -0.18
C VAL A 230 -2.04 -7.38 -1.04
N ALA A 231 -1.27 -6.40 -0.58
CA ALA A 231 0.01 -6.03 -1.19
C ALA A 231 1.04 -7.13 -0.92
N THR A 232 1.77 -7.48 -1.95
CA THR A 232 2.73 -8.58 -1.94
C THR A 232 4.15 -8.07 -2.04
N TRP A 233 5.10 -8.88 -1.60
CA TRP A 233 6.53 -8.59 -1.63
C TRP A 233 7.25 -9.49 -2.64
N GLU A 234 8.49 -9.18 -2.96
CA GLU A 234 9.37 -10.12 -3.64
C GLU A 234 9.54 -11.38 -2.78
N GLU A 235 9.87 -12.52 -3.42
CA GLU A 235 10.05 -13.79 -2.72
C GLU A 235 11.20 -13.75 -1.68
N ASP A 236 12.19 -12.89 -1.90
CA ASP A 236 13.29 -12.64 -0.97
C ASP A 236 13.02 -11.50 0.04
N GLU A 237 11.80 -10.98 0.05
CA GLU A 237 11.34 -9.87 0.90
C GLU A 237 12.17 -8.57 0.77
N SER A 238 12.97 -8.45 -0.29
CA SER A 238 13.87 -7.31 -0.48
C SER A 238 13.15 -6.01 -0.82
N GLN A 239 11.99 -6.10 -1.48
CA GLN A 239 11.12 -4.97 -1.85
C GLN A 239 9.66 -5.40 -1.92
N SER A 240 8.75 -4.44 -1.76
CA SER A 240 7.35 -4.63 -2.14
C SER A 240 7.21 -4.64 -3.65
N LEU A 241 6.33 -5.50 -4.18
CA LEU A 241 6.12 -5.58 -5.64
C LEU A 241 5.68 -4.24 -6.22
N PHE A 242 4.74 -3.55 -5.54
CA PHE A 242 4.28 -2.26 -6.04
C PHE A 242 5.40 -1.25 -6.10
N THR A 243 6.16 -1.03 -5.03
CA THR A 243 7.24 -0.05 -5.01
C THR A 243 8.33 -0.39 -6.03
N LYS A 244 8.71 -1.67 -6.15
CA LYS A 244 9.67 -2.12 -7.17
C LYS A 244 9.21 -1.76 -8.58
N TYR A 245 8.00 -2.17 -8.96
CA TYR A 245 7.50 -1.92 -10.31
C TYR A 245 7.12 -0.46 -10.55
N PHE A 246 6.64 0.27 -9.52
CA PHE A 246 6.47 1.71 -9.60
C PHE A 246 7.78 2.43 -9.94
N LEU A 247 8.86 2.15 -9.21
CA LEU A 247 10.17 2.76 -9.45
C LEU A 247 10.74 2.36 -10.82
N THR A 248 10.61 1.09 -11.21
CA THR A 248 11.05 0.61 -12.52
C THR A 248 10.25 1.27 -13.65
N GLY A 249 8.92 1.32 -13.53
CA GLY A 249 8.07 2.02 -14.49
C GLY A 249 8.44 3.49 -14.63
N MET A 250 8.59 4.20 -13.51
CA MET A 250 8.96 5.62 -13.47
C MET A 250 10.41 5.91 -13.88
N SER A 251 11.29 4.91 -13.96
CA SER A 251 12.64 5.07 -14.50
C SER A 251 12.70 5.08 -16.04
N GLY A 252 11.53 4.91 -16.69
CA GLY A 252 11.36 4.96 -18.12
C GLY A 252 10.78 3.70 -18.76
N GLU A 253 10.72 2.57 -18.03
CA GLU A 253 10.13 1.33 -18.57
C GLU A 253 8.63 1.48 -18.89
N GLY A 254 7.91 2.31 -18.14
CA GLY A 254 6.49 2.59 -18.40
C GLY A 254 6.23 3.35 -19.69
N ASP A 255 7.22 4.11 -20.21
CA ASP A 255 7.13 4.83 -21.49
C ASP A 255 7.43 3.94 -22.71
N ARG A 256 8.04 2.77 -22.51
CA ARG A 256 8.39 1.85 -23.59
C ARG A 256 7.20 1.05 -24.07
N LYS A 257 7.18 0.67 -25.35
CA LYS A 257 6.21 -0.32 -25.85
C LYS A 257 6.38 -1.65 -25.10
N PRO A 258 5.30 -2.35 -24.78
CA PRO A 258 3.91 -2.08 -25.18
C PRO A 258 3.14 -1.11 -24.25
N TYR A 259 3.77 -0.56 -23.21
CA TYR A 259 3.11 0.19 -22.14
C TYR A 259 2.88 1.67 -22.49
N GLY A 260 3.87 2.30 -23.14
CA GLY A 260 3.91 3.72 -23.44
C GLY A 260 4.18 4.05 -24.89
N ASN A 261 4.28 5.36 -25.17
CA ASN A 261 4.41 5.93 -26.52
C ASN A 261 5.87 6.24 -26.91
N GLY A 262 6.82 6.19 -25.97
CA GLY A 262 8.24 6.46 -26.20
C GLY A 262 8.59 7.95 -26.29
N ASP A 263 7.79 8.84 -25.71
CA ASP A 263 8.02 10.29 -25.76
C ASP A 263 9.05 10.81 -24.71
N GLY A 264 9.63 9.91 -23.93
CA GLY A 264 10.62 10.21 -22.89
C GLY A 264 10.00 10.61 -21.55
N LYS A 265 8.67 10.48 -21.39
CA LYS A 265 7.94 10.78 -20.16
C LYS A 265 7.02 9.61 -19.82
N VAL A 266 6.92 9.28 -18.54
CA VAL A 266 5.97 8.28 -18.07
C VAL A 266 4.71 8.98 -17.56
N SER A 267 3.62 8.88 -18.29
CA SER A 267 2.30 9.34 -17.86
C SER A 267 1.68 8.39 -16.83
N LEU A 268 0.67 8.85 -16.08
CA LEU A 268 -0.04 7.99 -15.13
C LEU A 268 -0.81 6.85 -15.83
N LYS A 269 -1.26 7.04 -17.07
CA LYS A 269 -1.92 5.98 -17.86
C LYS A 269 -0.93 4.88 -18.23
N GLU A 270 0.23 5.24 -18.71
CA GLU A 270 1.31 4.31 -19.05
C GLU A 270 1.83 3.57 -17.81
N LEU A 271 2.03 4.30 -16.71
CA LEU A 271 2.40 3.68 -15.44
C LEU A 271 1.33 2.68 -14.97
N LYS A 272 0.03 3.03 -15.05
CA LYS A 272 -1.05 2.13 -14.64
C LYS A 272 -1.06 0.88 -15.53
N LYS A 273 -0.91 1.03 -16.84
CA LYS A 273 -0.80 -0.10 -17.76
C LYS A 273 0.40 -0.99 -17.43
N TYR A 274 1.59 -0.37 -17.25
CA TYR A 274 2.81 -1.08 -16.88
C TYR A 274 2.64 -1.87 -15.58
N LEU A 275 2.08 -1.25 -14.53
CA LEU A 275 1.86 -1.92 -13.24
C LEU A 275 0.87 -3.09 -13.35
N ASN A 276 -0.20 -2.94 -14.12
CA ASN A 276 -1.19 -3.99 -14.32
C ASN A 276 -0.60 -5.21 -15.03
N GLU A 277 0.31 -4.99 -16.00
CA GLU A 277 0.90 -6.09 -16.77
C GLU A 277 2.13 -6.71 -16.09
N THR A 278 2.82 -5.98 -15.20
CA THR A 278 4.01 -6.47 -14.51
C THR A 278 3.73 -6.87 -13.06
N MET A 279 3.43 -5.92 -12.18
CA MET A 279 3.17 -6.18 -10.77
C MET A 279 2.07 -7.22 -10.57
N THR A 280 0.93 -7.06 -11.27
CA THR A 280 -0.21 -8.00 -11.16
C THR A 280 0.17 -9.40 -11.63
N TYR A 281 0.97 -9.51 -12.70
CA TYR A 281 1.48 -10.80 -13.17
C TYR A 281 2.32 -11.49 -12.10
N TYR A 282 3.28 -10.79 -11.48
CA TYR A 282 4.15 -11.39 -10.47
C TYR A 282 3.43 -11.69 -9.15
N ALA A 283 2.46 -10.86 -8.75
CA ALA A 283 1.60 -11.17 -7.60
C ALA A 283 0.82 -12.48 -7.80
N ARG A 284 0.31 -12.71 -9.00
CA ARG A 284 -0.35 -13.98 -9.36
C ARG A 284 0.63 -15.14 -9.42
N ARG A 285 1.80 -14.93 -10.03
CA ARG A 285 2.81 -15.97 -10.21
C ARG A 285 3.41 -16.47 -8.89
N TYR A 286 3.73 -15.55 -7.97
CA TYR A 286 4.38 -15.91 -6.71
C TYR A 286 3.38 -16.37 -5.65
N TYR A 287 2.20 -15.76 -5.62
CA TYR A 287 1.28 -15.92 -4.48
C TYR A 287 -0.13 -16.34 -4.87
N GLY A 288 -0.44 -16.52 -6.15
CA GLY A 288 -1.80 -16.83 -6.62
C GLY A 288 -2.81 -15.71 -6.33
N ARG A 289 -2.36 -14.48 -6.06
CA ARG A 289 -3.20 -13.34 -5.65
C ARG A 289 -3.30 -12.29 -6.74
N THR A 290 -4.46 -11.66 -6.84
CA THR A 290 -4.61 -10.47 -7.69
C THR A 290 -4.24 -9.23 -6.88
N GLN A 291 -3.30 -8.44 -7.39
CA GLN A 291 -2.93 -7.12 -6.88
C GLN A 291 -2.94 -6.15 -8.05
N THR A 292 -3.79 -5.14 -7.98
CA THR A 292 -3.99 -4.17 -9.07
C THR A 292 -3.84 -2.76 -8.53
N ALA A 293 -2.85 -2.03 -9.01
CA ALA A 293 -2.61 -0.66 -8.57
C ALA A 293 -3.83 0.23 -8.83
N GLN A 294 -4.21 1.01 -7.84
CA GLN A 294 -5.30 1.98 -7.96
C GLN A 294 -4.74 3.39 -8.12
N MET A 295 -5.34 4.16 -9.00
CA MET A 295 -4.95 5.55 -9.22
C MET A 295 -6.18 6.44 -9.23
N ILE A 296 -6.19 7.46 -8.36
CA ILE A 296 -7.25 8.45 -8.27
C ILE A 296 -6.66 9.79 -8.68
N VAL A 297 -7.26 10.40 -9.69
CA VAL A 297 -6.85 11.70 -10.24
C VAL A 297 -8.08 12.59 -10.33
N ASN A 298 -7.97 13.82 -9.85
CA ASN A 298 -9.09 14.77 -9.80
C ASN A 298 -10.36 14.18 -9.13
N GLY A 299 -10.15 13.40 -8.05
CA GLY A 299 -11.24 12.76 -7.29
C GLY A 299 -11.90 11.56 -7.99
N ARG A 300 -11.39 11.11 -9.13
CA ARG A 300 -11.93 9.98 -9.90
C ARG A 300 -10.87 8.92 -10.15
N GLU A 301 -11.30 7.67 -10.19
CA GLU A 301 -10.40 6.59 -10.58
C GLU A 301 -9.97 6.74 -12.04
N LEU A 302 -8.65 6.63 -12.26
CA LEU A 302 -8.09 6.63 -13.61
C LEU A 302 -8.36 5.27 -14.27
N SER A 303 -9.22 5.24 -15.28
CA SER A 303 -9.41 4.07 -16.13
C SER A 303 -8.36 4.02 -17.23
N VAL A 304 -7.89 2.82 -17.55
CA VAL A 304 -7.09 2.53 -18.75
C VAL A 304 -7.97 1.62 -19.60
N SER A 305 -8.46 2.15 -20.72
CA SER A 305 -9.09 1.30 -21.73
C SER A 305 -8.04 0.32 -22.28
N ASN A 306 -8.42 -0.94 -22.36
CA ASN A 306 -7.62 -1.98 -23.00
C ASN A 306 -7.45 -1.70 -24.47
#